data_d6e3210e06aa3240fb6ff36da6fb0d4c
#
_entry.id   d6e3210e06aa3240fb6ff36da6fb0d4c
#
_cell.length_a   1.000
_cell.length_b   1.000
_cell.length_c   1.000
_cell.angle_alpha   90.00
_cell.angle_beta   90.00
_cell.angle_gamma   90.00
#
_symmetry.space_group_name_H-M   'P 1'
#
loop_
_entity.id
_entity.type
_entity.pdbx_description
1 polymer ?
#
loop_
_entity_poly.entity_id
_entity_poly.type
_entity_poly.pdbx_seq_one_letter_code
_entity_poly.pdbx_strand_id
1 'polypeptide(L)'
;ILVIASLPTSNFAKTLDYISDMFPVKDRAEAKTLLAESVQAILSQMLCHSVEGGRAICREVLLRAEGVPTAIRENNIAALRQIMDSYRQQGMRTLDFSLRELLATGKITASEAYARATDKRQFQHFLVGY
;
A
#
# COMPACT_ATOMS: atom_id res chain seq x y z
N ILE A 1 18.28 -15.01 9.06
CA ILE A 1 18.81 -14.04 8.07
C ILE A 1 17.72 -13.05 7.71
N LEU A 2 18.00 -11.76 7.77
CA LEU A 2 17.13 -10.71 7.25
C LEU A 2 17.51 -10.40 5.81
N VAL A 3 16.52 -10.43 4.92
CA VAL A 3 16.70 -10.07 3.52
C VAL A 3 15.95 -8.76 3.25
N ILE A 4 16.60 -7.80 2.61
CA ILE A 4 16.00 -6.54 2.15
C ILE A 4 16.13 -6.51 0.63
N ALA A 5 15.01 -6.32 -0.07
CA ALA A 5 14.97 -6.28 -1.52
C ALA A 5 14.19 -5.05 -2.02
N SER A 6 14.60 -4.53 -3.16
CA SER A 6 13.87 -3.48 -3.88
C SER A 6 13.17 -4.08 -5.11
N LEU A 7 11.90 -3.78 -5.30
CA LEU A 7 11.06 -4.30 -6.37
C LEU A 7 10.40 -3.14 -7.15
N PRO A 8 10.15 -3.31 -8.46
CA PRO A 8 9.53 -2.27 -9.29
C PRO A 8 8.01 -2.26 -9.14
N THR A 9 7.52 -2.09 -7.92
CA THR A 9 6.09 -2.10 -7.58
C THR A 9 5.70 -0.85 -6.83
N SER A 10 4.43 -0.43 -6.96
CA SER A 10 3.93 0.84 -6.42
C SER A 10 3.08 0.69 -5.16
N ASN A 11 2.66 -0.54 -4.81
CA ASN A 11 1.87 -0.80 -3.60
C ASN A 11 2.09 -2.23 -3.12
N PHE A 12 1.64 -2.52 -1.89
CA PHE A 12 1.83 -3.83 -1.26
C PHE A 12 1.15 -4.98 -2.04
N ALA A 13 -0.04 -4.73 -2.58
CA ALA A 13 -0.78 -5.76 -3.32
C ALA A 13 -0.02 -6.19 -4.58
N LYS A 14 0.47 -5.21 -5.36
CA LYS A 14 1.32 -5.49 -6.54
C LYS A 14 2.64 -6.13 -6.15
N THR A 15 3.21 -5.79 -5.00
CA THR A 15 4.43 -6.42 -4.49
C THR A 15 4.21 -7.91 -4.21
N LEU A 16 3.11 -8.25 -3.53
CA LEU A 16 2.77 -9.65 -3.25
C LEU A 16 2.54 -10.45 -4.53
N ASP A 17 1.83 -9.87 -5.50
CA ASP A 17 1.60 -10.51 -6.79
C ASP A 17 2.91 -10.66 -7.58
N TYR A 18 3.73 -9.63 -7.63
CA TYR A 18 5.01 -9.66 -8.32
C TYR A 18 5.91 -10.79 -7.81
N ILE A 19 6.05 -10.93 -6.50
CA ILE A 19 6.85 -12.01 -5.91
C ILE A 19 6.25 -13.37 -6.26
N SER A 20 4.94 -13.54 -6.15
CA SER A 20 4.26 -14.80 -6.48
C SER A 20 4.44 -15.17 -7.94
N ASP A 21 4.38 -14.20 -8.84
CA ASP A 21 4.50 -14.40 -10.29
C ASP A 21 5.92 -14.76 -10.74
N MET A 22 6.93 -14.54 -9.90
CA MET A 22 8.30 -15.01 -10.16
C MET A 22 8.42 -16.55 -10.11
N PHE A 23 7.43 -17.23 -9.55
CA PHE A 23 7.41 -18.69 -9.44
C PHE A 23 6.55 -19.33 -10.51
N PRO A 24 6.87 -20.59 -10.93
CA PRO A 24 5.98 -21.35 -11.78
C PRO A 24 4.59 -21.48 -11.15
N VAL A 25 3.55 -21.55 -11.97
CA VAL A 25 2.14 -21.57 -11.51
C VAL A 25 1.91 -22.66 -10.43
N LYS A 26 2.52 -23.85 -10.62
CA LYS A 26 2.41 -24.97 -9.67
C LYS A 26 2.99 -24.68 -8.28
N ASP A 27 3.95 -23.74 -8.18
CA ASP A 27 4.68 -23.46 -6.95
C ASP A 27 4.19 -22.16 -6.27
N ARG A 28 3.28 -21.42 -6.88
CA ARG A 28 2.82 -20.10 -6.38
C ARG A 28 2.12 -20.18 -5.02
N ALA A 29 1.35 -21.24 -4.78
CA ALA A 29 0.66 -21.41 -3.49
C ALA A 29 1.66 -21.60 -2.35
N GLU A 30 2.71 -22.40 -2.57
CA GLU A 30 3.78 -22.60 -1.61
C GLU A 30 4.58 -21.30 -1.41
N ALA A 31 4.92 -20.59 -2.48
CA ALA A 31 5.60 -19.31 -2.42
C ALA A 31 4.81 -18.29 -1.58
N LYS A 32 3.49 -18.21 -1.76
CA LYS A 32 2.63 -17.34 -0.93
C LYS A 32 2.65 -17.73 0.55
N THR A 33 2.64 -19.02 0.86
CA THR A 33 2.72 -19.49 2.23
C THR A 33 4.05 -19.10 2.88
N LEU A 34 5.16 -19.34 2.20
CA LEU A 34 6.50 -18.96 2.66
C LEU A 34 6.63 -17.44 2.84
N LEU A 35 6.10 -16.67 1.89
CA LEU A 35 6.08 -15.21 1.98
C LEU A 35 5.26 -14.73 3.18
N ALA A 36 4.08 -15.30 3.39
CA ALA A 36 3.22 -14.97 4.53
C ALA A 36 3.91 -15.21 5.87
N GLU A 37 4.71 -16.27 5.96
CA GLU A 37 5.43 -16.62 7.18
C GLU A 37 6.69 -15.78 7.40
N SER A 38 7.33 -15.31 6.33
CA SER A 38 8.63 -14.65 6.39
C SER A 38 8.60 -13.13 6.30
N VAL A 39 7.59 -12.53 5.64
CA VAL A 39 7.55 -11.09 5.43
C VAL A 39 7.48 -10.33 6.76
N GLN A 40 8.35 -9.34 6.92
CA GLN A 40 8.38 -8.46 8.09
C GLN A 40 7.78 -7.09 7.78
N ALA A 41 8.04 -6.56 6.59
CA ALA A 41 7.51 -5.28 6.16
C ALA A 41 7.47 -5.18 4.63
N ILE A 42 6.49 -4.43 4.12
CA ILE A 42 6.47 -3.97 2.74
C ILE A 42 6.31 -2.46 2.79
N LEU A 43 7.28 -1.74 2.27
CA LEU A 43 7.27 -0.29 2.19
C LEU A 43 7.12 0.10 0.73
N SER A 44 6.05 0.81 0.41
CA SER A 44 5.79 1.30 -0.94
C SER A 44 5.84 2.81 -0.97
N GLN A 45 6.28 3.37 -2.09
CA GLN A 45 6.42 4.81 -2.28
C GLN A 45 5.86 5.19 -3.63
N MET A 46 5.10 6.28 -3.64
CA MET A 46 4.59 6.90 -4.86
C MET A 46 4.87 8.39 -4.82
N LEU A 47 5.25 8.96 -5.97
CA LEU A 47 5.47 10.39 -6.12
C LEU A 47 4.22 11.04 -6.71
N CYS A 48 3.68 12.03 -5.98
CA CYS A 48 2.56 12.86 -6.41
C CYS A 48 3.05 14.23 -6.89
N HIS A 49 2.28 14.89 -7.72
CA HIS A 49 2.54 16.28 -8.08
C HIS A 49 2.27 17.20 -6.88
N SER A 50 3.27 17.97 -6.49
CA SER A 50 3.13 18.96 -5.42
C SER A 50 2.50 20.26 -5.92
N VAL A 51 1.68 20.92 -5.09
CA VAL A 51 1.12 22.25 -5.41
C VAL A 51 2.21 23.33 -5.51
N GLU A 52 3.33 23.14 -4.80
CA GLU A 52 4.47 24.07 -4.81
C GLU A 52 5.46 23.79 -5.95
N GLY A 53 5.15 22.84 -6.81
CA GLY A 53 6.07 22.32 -7.82
C GLY A 53 6.91 21.15 -7.30
N GLY A 54 7.45 20.36 -8.23
CA GLY A 54 8.19 19.14 -7.87
C GLY A 54 7.29 17.99 -7.44
N ARG A 55 7.74 17.20 -6.48
CA ARG A 55 7.09 15.96 -6.06
C ARG A 55 6.82 15.93 -4.56
N ALA A 56 5.65 15.43 -4.18
CA ALA A 56 5.31 15.04 -2.81
C ALA A 56 5.36 13.52 -2.69
N ILE A 57 5.93 13.03 -1.60
CA ILE A 57 6.09 11.58 -1.37
C ILE A 57 4.87 11.04 -0.65
N CYS A 58 4.20 10.07 -1.27
CA CYS A 58 3.13 9.28 -0.67
C CYS A 58 3.69 7.91 -0.31
N ARG A 59 3.52 7.47 0.93
CA ARG A 59 4.06 6.21 1.43
C ARG A 59 2.96 5.28 1.90
N GLU A 60 3.20 4.00 1.68
CA GLU A 60 2.38 2.90 2.20
C GLU A 60 3.28 1.99 3.03
N VAL A 61 2.81 1.57 4.19
CA VAL A 61 3.59 0.74 5.12
C VAL A 61 2.73 -0.42 5.61
N LEU A 62 3.10 -1.63 5.25
CA LEU A 62 2.56 -2.86 5.79
C LEU A 62 3.63 -3.50 6.69
N LEU A 63 3.31 -3.74 7.94
CA LEU A 63 4.18 -4.40 8.90
C LEU A 63 3.60 -5.77 9.28
N ARG A 64 4.44 -6.64 9.80
CA ARG A 64 3.98 -7.90 10.36
C ARG A 64 3.13 -7.64 11.60
N ALA A 65 1.92 -8.21 11.61
CA ALA A 65 0.97 -8.14 12.71
C ALA A 65 0.03 -9.33 12.67
N GLU A 66 -0.77 -9.51 13.70
CA GLU A 66 -1.80 -10.55 13.75
C GLU A 66 -2.74 -10.42 12.55
N GLY A 67 -3.05 -11.54 11.91
CA GLY A 67 -3.91 -11.62 10.74
C GLY A 67 -3.21 -11.36 9.40
N VAL A 68 -2.04 -10.72 9.37
CA VAL A 68 -1.31 -10.45 8.13
C VAL A 68 -0.91 -11.73 7.40
N PRO A 69 -0.29 -12.73 8.04
CA PRO A 69 0.06 -13.97 7.35
C PRO A 69 -1.14 -14.68 6.72
N THR A 70 -2.24 -14.78 7.44
CA THR A 70 -3.48 -15.40 6.96
C THR A 70 -4.05 -14.66 5.76
N ALA A 71 -4.12 -13.33 5.83
CA ALA A 71 -4.62 -12.51 4.73
C ALA A 71 -3.74 -12.60 3.48
N ILE A 72 -2.42 -12.73 3.63
CA ILE A 72 -1.50 -12.95 2.50
C ILE A 72 -1.76 -14.31 1.86
N ARG A 73 -1.85 -15.39 2.65
CA ARG A 73 -2.14 -16.73 2.13
C ARG A 73 -3.45 -16.79 1.37
N GLU A 74 -4.48 -16.13 1.88
CA GLU A 74 -5.82 -16.08 1.28
C GLU A 74 -5.94 -15.07 0.15
N ASN A 75 -4.90 -14.30 -0.12
CA ASN A 75 -4.92 -13.20 -1.07
C ASN A 75 -6.03 -12.19 -0.78
N ASN A 76 -6.31 -11.96 0.50
CA ASN A 76 -7.36 -11.06 0.96
C ASN A 76 -6.82 -9.63 1.16
N ILE A 77 -6.76 -8.88 0.06
CA ILE A 77 -6.23 -7.51 0.05
C ILE A 77 -7.10 -6.57 0.90
N ALA A 78 -8.41 -6.74 0.89
CA ALA A 78 -9.31 -5.93 1.71
C ALA A 78 -9.04 -6.12 3.21
N ALA A 79 -8.81 -7.35 3.66
CA ALA A 79 -8.44 -7.63 5.05
C ALA A 79 -7.09 -7.00 5.41
N LEU A 80 -6.10 -7.04 4.51
CA LEU A 80 -4.80 -6.38 4.73
C LEU A 80 -4.97 -4.87 4.92
N ARG A 81 -5.78 -4.21 4.10
CA ARG A 81 -6.06 -2.77 4.27
C ARG A 81 -6.73 -2.46 5.61
N GLN A 82 -7.69 -3.27 6.03
CA GLN A 82 -8.34 -3.11 7.34
C GLN A 82 -7.35 -3.28 8.50
N ILE A 83 -6.46 -4.26 8.41
CA ILE A 83 -5.40 -4.47 9.40
C ILE A 83 -4.47 -3.25 9.43
N MET A 84 -4.04 -2.75 8.28
CA MET A 84 -3.20 -1.56 8.19
C MET A 84 -3.86 -0.34 8.84
N ASP A 85 -5.14 -0.14 8.61
CA ASP A 85 -5.90 0.95 9.23
C ASP A 85 -6.02 0.78 10.75
N SER A 86 -6.15 -0.45 11.25
CA SER A 86 -6.22 -0.75 12.68
C SER A 86 -4.88 -0.54 13.40
N TYR A 87 -3.77 -0.71 12.72
CA TYR A 87 -2.42 -0.62 13.28
C TYR A 87 -1.68 0.67 12.90
N ARG A 88 -2.40 1.76 12.62
CA ARG A 88 -1.79 3.06 12.30
C ARG A 88 -0.87 3.59 13.39
N GLN A 89 -1.24 3.41 14.65
CA GLN A 89 -0.44 3.86 15.79
C GLN A 89 0.90 3.10 15.88
N GLN A 90 0.97 1.91 15.33
CA GLN A 90 2.20 1.12 15.26
C GLN A 90 3.02 1.41 14.01
N GLY A 91 2.59 2.35 13.17
CA GLY A 91 3.32 2.79 12.00
C GLY A 91 2.81 2.25 10.66
N MET A 92 1.78 1.42 10.64
CA MET A 92 1.14 1.02 9.39
C MET A 92 0.36 2.18 8.77
N ARG A 93 0.35 2.24 7.44
CA ARG A 93 -0.46 3.23 6.73
C ARG A 93 -0.81 2.75 5.34
N THR A 94 -2.06 2.95 4.94
CA THR A 94 -2.50 2.73 3.57
C THR A 94 -2.10 3.89 2.68
N LEU A 95 -2.06 3.64 1.38
CA LEU A 95 -1.81 4.69 0.39
C LEU A 95 -2.84 5.82 0.49
N ASP A 96 -4.12 5.47 0.59
CA ASP A 96 -5.21 6.44 0.66
C ASP A 96 -5.15 7.29 1.94
N PHE A 97 -4.74 6.72 3.06
CA PHE A 97 -4.48 7.49 4.28
C PHE A 97 -3.37 8.52 4.08
N SER A 98 -2.27 8.13 3.44
CA SER A 98 -1.16 9.04 3.12
C SER A 98 -1.59 10.15 2.16
N LEU A 99 -2.42 9.84 1.16
CA LEU A 99 -2.97 10.84 0.24
C LEU A 99 -3.86 11.84 0.97
N ARG A 100 -4.69 11.38 1.91
CA ARG A 100 -5.54 12.28 2.73
C ARG A 100 -4.69 13.23 3.58
N GLU A 101 -3.59 12.75 4.16
CA GLU A 101 -2.67 13.61 4.90
C GLU A 101 -2.03 14.68 4.01
N LEU A 102 -1.56 14.31 2.82
CA LEU A 102 -0.99 15.24 1.86
C LEU A 102 -2.01 16.27 1.40
N LEU A 103 -3.26 15.87 1.19
CA LEU A 103 -4.36 16.77 0.84
C LEU A 103 -4.70 17.70 2.00
N ALA A 104 -4.83 17.18 3.21
CA ALA A 104 -5.16 17.97 4.39
C ALA A 104 -4.08 19.02 4.74
N THR A 105 -2.81 18.71 4.46
CA THR A 105 -1.69 19.64 4.66
C THR A 105 -1.46 20.57 3.47
N GLY A 106 -2.28 20.49 2.43
CA GLY A 106 -2.20 21.36 1.26
C GLY A 106 -1.02 21.08 0.33
N LYS A 107 -0.40 19.92 0.43
CA LYS A 107 0.77 19.55 -0.40
C LYS A 107 0.41 19.06 -1.79
N ILE A 108 -0.78 18.49 -1.94
CA ILE A 108 -1.32 18.01 -3.23
C ILE A 108 -2.75 18.55 -3.43
N THR A 109 -3.21 18.59 -4.67
CA THR A 109 -4.58 18.97 -5.01
C THR A 109 -5.55 17.81 -4.81
N ALA A 110 -6.85 18.12 -4.69
CA ALA A 110 -7.91 17.11 -4.66
C ALA A 110 -7.91 16.24 -5.92
N SER A 111 -7.66 16.83 -7.08
CA SER A 111 -7.54 16.10 -8.35
C SER A 111 -6.39 15.11 -8.36
N GLU A 112 -5.23 15.49 -7.83
CA GLU A 112 -4.07 14.59 -7.72
C GLU A 112 -4.36 13.45 -6.74
N ALA A 113 -4.94 13.73 -5.58
CA ALA A 113 -5.34 12.71 -4.62
C ALA A 113 -6.32 11.71 -5.23
N TYR A 114 -7.35 12.20 -5.90
CA TYR A 114 -8.34 11.36 -6.58
C TYR A 114 -7.70 10.49 -7.67
N ALA A 115 -6.83 11.07 -8.49
CA ALA A 115 -6.15 10.35 -9.57
C ALA A 115 -5.28 9.19 -9.06
N ARG A 116 -4.65 9.38 -7.88
CA ARG A 116 -3.74 8.40 -7.27
C ARG A 116 -4.41 7.42 -6.32
N ALA A 117 -5.62 7.73 -5.86
CA ALA A 117 -6.31 6.93 -4.85
C ALA A 117 -6.60 5.50 -5.31
N THR A 118 -6.50 4.56 -4.37
CA THR A 118 -6.92 3.18 -4.53
C THR A 118 -8.46 3.09 -4.48
N ASP A 119 -9.07 3.71 -3.47
CA ASP A 119 -10.52 3.87 -3.39
C ASP A 119 -10.91 5.33 -3.69
N LYS A 120 -11.26 5.57 -4.93
CA LYS A 120 -11.60 6.91 -5.44
C LYS A 120 -12.81 7.53 -4.74
N ARG A 121 -13.72 6.70 -4.21
CA ARG A 121 -14.91 7.18 -3.48
C ARG A 121 -14.55 8.00 -2.25
N GLN A 122 -13.44 7.70 -1.60
CA GLN A 122 -12.96 8.43 -0.43
C GLN A 122 -12.55 9.88 -0.74
N PHE A 123 -12.24 10.17 -2.01
CA PHE A 123 -11.75 11.48 -2.45
C PHE A 123 -12.75 12.24 -3.33
N GLN A 124 -13.81 11.59 -3.75
CA GLN A 124 -14.78 12.14 -4.69
C GLN A 124 -15.45 13.42 -4.16
N HIS A 125 -15.77 13.47 -2.88
CA HIS A 125 -16.41 14.62 -2.25
C HIS A 125 -15.52 15.87 -2.20
N PHE A 126 -14.19 15.73 -2.25
CA PHE A 126 -13.27 16.86 -2.33
C PHE A 126 -13.29 17.55 -3.70
N LEU A 127 -13.79 16.87 -4.73
CA LEU A 127 -13.91 17.40 -6.09
C LEU A 127 -15.21 18.20 -6.30
N VAL A 128 -16.22 18.01 -5.46
CA VAL A 128 -17.59 18.54 -5.61
C VAL A 128 -17.75 19.92 -4.97
N GLY A 129 -16.70 20.62 -4.68
CA GLY A 129 -16.72 21.94 -4.05
C GLY A 129 -16.32 23.10 -4.96
N TYR A 130 -16.28 22.89 -6.27
CA TYR A 130 -15.82 23.89 -7.22
C TYR A 130 -16.90 24.26 -8.22
#